data_75b673a3f045401472cc9f144a964599
#
_entry.id   75b673a3f045401472cc9f144a964599
#
_cell.length_a   1.000
_cell.length_b   1.000
_cell.length_c   1.000
_cell.angle_alpha   90.00
_cell.angle_beta   90.00
_cell.angle_gamma   90.00
#
_symmetry.space_group_name_H-M   'P 1'
#
loop_
_entity.id
_entity.type
_entity.pdbx_description
1 polymer ?
#
loop_
_entity_poly.entity_id
_entity_poly.type
_entity_poly.pdbx_seq_one_letter_code
_entity_poly.pdbx_strand_id
1 'polypeptide(L)'
;RLVGSEMCIRDRKKMFSHIMVGANDIEKSKIFYDNLLGVLGAKKGVFVPNLTGQKRYFYFFNENTFCITEPIDGNAATPGNGNTVAFNVPDEETGNKWHQVGLEHGGVSIEDPPGIREFEDIRMYLAYLKDPSGNKICAIKVFR
;
A
#
# COMPACT_ATOMS: atom_id res chain seq x y z
N ARG A 1 4.84 12.72 -31.51
CA ARG A 1 5.40 13.67 -30.70
C ARG A 1 6.19 13.08 -29.54
N LEU A 2 6.31 13.81 -28.53
CA LEU A 2 7.20 13.42 -27.42
C LEU A 2 6.56 12.51 -26.42
N VAL A 3 5.31 12.13 -26.59
CA VAL A 3 4.60 11.34 -25.59
C VAL A 3 5.35 10.04 -25.26
N GLY A 4 5.77 9.30 -26.25
CA GLY A 4 6.50 8.07 -26.02
C GLY A 4 7.86 8.31 -25.37
N SER A 5 8.58 9.34 -25.84
CA SER A 5 9.87 9.66 -25.28
C SER A 5 9.76 10.14 -23.84
N GLU A 6 8.76 10.96 -23.55
CA GLU A 6 8.55 11.44 -22.19
C GLU A 6 8.22 10.30 -21.25
N MET A 7 7.39 9.36 -21.69
CA MET A 7 7.06 8.20 -20.86
C MET A 7 8.29 7.34 -20.61
N CYS A 8 9.11 7.12 -21.61
CA CYS A 8 10.35 6.35 -21.43
C CYS A 8 11.30 7.04 -20.45
N ILE A 9 11.41 8.36 -20.56
CA ILE A 9 12.27 9.11 -19.65
C ILE A 9 11.74 9.04 -18.23
N ARG A 10 10.42 9.20 -18.06
CA ARG A 10 9.79 9.10 -16.76
C ARG A 10 10.02 7.72 -16.14
N ASP A 11 9.80 6.66 -16.94
CA ASP A 11 9.97 5.30 -16.44
C ASP A 11 11.40 5.04 -16.02
N ARG A 12 12.36 5.53 -16.78
CA ARG A 12 13.77 5.37 -16.43
C ARG A 12 14.12 6.10 -15.14
N LYS A 13 13.37 7.18 -14.80
CA LYS A 13 13.62 7.94 -13.58
C LYS A 13 12.93 7.36 -12.37
N LYS A 14 12.02 6.41 -12.54
CA LYS A 14 11.34 5.78 -11.42
C LYS A 14 12.34 4.93 -10.65
N MET A 15 12.41 5.17 -9.36
CA MET A 15 13.29 4.40 -8.50
C MET A 15 12.75 3.01 -8.24
N PHE A 16 11.44 2.89 -8.02
CA PHE A 16 10.85 1.61 -7.66
C PHE A 16 10.07 1.01 -8.82
N SER A 17 10.28 -0.30 -9.04
CA SER A 17 9.46 -1.07 -9.96
C SER A 17 8.13 -1.42 -9.28
N HIS A 18 8.23 -2.03 -8.11
CA HIS A 18 7.05 -2.44 -7.35
C HIS A 18 7.46 -2.61 -5.89
N ILE A 19 6.47 -2.67 -5.02
CA ILE A 19 6.66 -2.95 -3.60
C ILE A 19 5.80 -4.18 -3.30
N MET A 20 6.38 -5.14 -2.58
CA MET A 20 5.71 -6.40 -2.28
C MET A 20 5.82 -6.68 -0.79
N VAL A 21 4.70 -7.07 -0.19
CA VAL A 21 4.65 -7.44 1.22
C VAL A 21 4.10 -8.86 1.36
N GLY A 22 4.50 -9.53 2.42
CA GLY A 22 4.10 -10.90 2.66
C GLY A 22 2.71 -11.00 3.28
N ALA A 23 2.01 -12.09 2.98
CA ALA A 23 0.69 -12.36 3.53
C ALA A 23 0.64 -13.81 4.01
N ASN A 24 0.07 -14.00 5.21
CA ASN A 24 -0.14 -15.34 5.76
C ASN A 24 -1.46 -15.93 5.29
N ASP A 25 -2.52 -15.13 5.30
CA ASP A 25 -3.81 -15.48 4.72
C ASP A 25 -4.00 -14.55 3.53
N ILE A 26 -3.59 -15.02 2.36
CA ILE A 26 -3.54 -14.17 1.16
C ILE A 26 -4.93 -13.69 0.73
N GLU A 27 -5.97 -14.53 0.91
CA GLU A 27 -7.31 -14.12 0.51
C GLU A 27 -7.87 -13.06 1.46
N LYS A 28 -7.56 -13.16 2.74
CA LYS A 28 -7.94 -12.14 3.70
C LYS A 28 -7.22 -10.83 3.40
N SER A 29 -5.95 -10.90 3.07
CA SER A 29 -5.17 -9.72 2.69
C SER A 29 -5.69 -9.13 1.38
N LYS A 30 -6.14 -9.96 0.45
CA LYS A 30 -6.74 -9.47 -0.80
C LYS A 30 -7.99 -8.66 -0.51
N ILE A 31 -8.88 -9.18 0.32
CA ILE A 31 -10.10 -8.45 0.68
C ILE A 31 -9.75 -7.10 1.31
N PHE A 32 -8.77 -7.12 2.21
CA PHE A 32 -8.30 -5.90 2.87
C PHE A 32 -7.81 -4.87 1.85
N TYR A 33 -6.89 -5.28 0.98
CA TYR A 33 -6.28 -4.33 0.03
C TYR A 33 -7.21 -3.95 -1.13
N ASP A 34 -8.10 -4.87 -1.55
CA ASP A 34 -9.12 -4.51 -2.55
C ASP A 34 -9.93 -3.31 -2.07
N ASN A 35 -10.34 -3.33 -0.80
CA ASN A 35 -11.15 -2.26 -0.24
C ASN A 35 -10.32 -1.04 0.11
N LEU A 36 -9.15 -1.25 0.70
CA LEU A 36 -8.29 -0.14 1.13
C LEU A 36 -7.81 0.68 -0.05
N LEU A 37 -7.24 0.03 -1.05
CA LEU A 37 -6.70 0.72 -2.21
C LEU A 37 -7.82 1.20 -3.13
N GLY A 38 -8.99 0.58 -3.04
CA GLY A 38 -10.18 1.07 -3.72
C GLY A 38 -10.57 2.48 -3.31
N VAL A 39 -10.28 2.86 -2.06
CA VAL A 39 -10.52 4.24 -1.59
C VAL A 39 -9.70 5.23 -2.41
N LEU A 40 -8.51 4.82 -2.86
CA LEU A 40 -7.63 5.66 -3.67
C LEU A 40 -7.97 5.59 -5.16
N GLY A 41 -8.88 4.71 -5.56
CA GLY A 41 -9.28 4.55 -6.95
C GLY A 41 -8.65 3.37 -7.66
N ALA A 42 -7.88 2.55 -6.96
CA ALA A 42 -7.26 1.38 -7.57
C ALA A 42 -8.30 0.28 -7.79
N LYS A 43 -8.12 -0.48 -8.85
CA LYS A 43 -8.95 -1.65 -9.13
C LYS A 43 -8.53 -2.80 -8.22
N LYS A 44 -9.39 -3.83 -8.16
CA LYS A 44 -9.10 -5.02 -7.35
C LYS A 44 -7.83 -5.72 -7.82
N GLY A 45 -7.20 -6.44 -6.90
CA GLY A 45 -5.96 -7.14 -7.17
C GLY A 45 -6.08 -8.17 -8.27
N VAL A 46 -5.03 -8.29 -9.08
CA VAL A 46 -4.95 -9.23 -10.19
C VAL A 46 -4.13 -10.43 -9.74
N PHE A 47 -4.69 -11.64 -9.93
CA PHE A 47 -4.02 -12.86 -9.54
C PHE A 47 -2.89 -13.19 -10.51
N VAL A 48 -1.66 -13.20 -10.01
CA VAL A 48 -0.47 -13.53 -10.80
C VAL A 48 0.39 -14.46 -9.95
N PRO A 49 0.09 -15.77 -9.93
CA PRO A 49 0.82 -16.69 -9.07
C PRO A 49 2.28 -16.80 -9.47
N ASN A 50 3.13 -17.09 -8.48
CA ASN A 50 4.53 -17.36 -8.76
C ASN A 50 4.64 -18.68 -9.54
N LEU A 51 5.73 -18.83 -10.30
CA LEU A 51 5.99 -20.06 -11.03
C LEU A 51 6.06 -21.28 -10.11
N THR A 52 6.47 -21.06 -8.85
CA THR A 52 6.55 -22.14 -7.84
C THR A 52 5.24 -22.33 -7.09
N GLY A 53 4.17 -21.66 -7.50
CA GLY A 53 2.82 -21.93 -7.00
C GLY A 53 2.31 -21.01 -5.91
N GLN A 54 3.17 -20.18 -5.31
CA GLN A 54 2.72 -19.25 -4.27
C GLN A 54 1.76 -18.24 -4.87
N LYS A 55 0.68 -17.96 -4.16
CA LYS A 55 -0.33 -17.02 -4.62
C LYS A 55 0.14 -15.59 -4.43
N ARG A 56 -0.18 -14.75 -5.40
CA ARG A 56 0.15 -13.33 -5.37
C ARG A 56 -0.97 -12.53 -5.99
N TYR A 57 -1.18 -11.30 -5.49
CA TYR A 57 -2.10 -10.35 -6.10
C TYR A 57 -1.36 -9.05 -6.35
N PHE A 58 -1.53 -8.51 -7.56
CA PHE A 58 -0.87 -7.29 -7.99
C PHE A 58 -1.90 -6.19 -8.12
N TYR A 59 -1.57 -5.02 -7.58
CA TYR A 59 -2.41 -3.83 -7.65
C TYR A 59 -1.69 -2.80 -8.49
N PHE A 60 -2.30 -2.41 -9.59
CA PHE A 60 -1.74 -1.43 -10.51
C PHE A 60 -2.56 -0.15 -10.38
N PHE A 61 -1.90 0.96 -10.12
CA PHE A 61 -2.58 2.24 -10.01
C PHE A 61 -1.67 3.33 -10.52
N ASN A 62 -2.10 4.01 -11.59
CA ASN A 62 -1.26 4.96 -12.29
C ASN A 62 0.04 4.26 -12.69
N GLU A 63 1.19 4.75 -12.27
CA GLU A 63 2.46 4.12 -12.62
C GLU A 63 3.07 3.34 -11.46
N ASN A 64 2.26 3.04 -10.47
CA ASN A 64 2.74 2.33 -9.28
C ASN A 64 2.20 0.91 -9.26
N THR A 65 2.98 0.01 -8.68
CA THR A 65 2.59 -1.38 -8.50
C THR A 65 2.85 -1.79 -7.07
N PHE A 66 1.80 -2.29 -6.42
CA PHE A 66 1.88 -2.83 -5.07
C PHE A 66 1.42 -4.27 -5.12
N CYS A 67 2.11 -5.16 -4.39
CA CYS A 67 1.82 -6.60 -4.46
C CYS A 67 1.75 -7.20 -3.07
N ILE A 68 0.93 -8.24 -2.95
CA ILE A 68 0.93 -9.11 -1.78
C ILE A 68 1.25 -10.52 -2.24
N THR A 69 2.00 -11.27 -1.41
CA THR A 69 2.47 -12.61 -1.80
C THR A 69 2.54 -13.56 -0.62
N GLU A 70 2.22 -14.82 -0.89
CA GLU A 70 2.68 -15.89 -0.02
C GLU A 70 4.20 -15.98 -0.18
N PRO A 71 4.96 -16.16 0.92
CA PRO A 71 6.43 -16.25 0.81
C PRO A 71 6.88 -17.43 -0.02
N ILE A 72 7.91 -17.20 -0.84
CA ILE A 72 8.39 -18.22 -1.79
C ILE A 72 9.00 -19.43 -1.08
N ASP A 73 9.49 -19.24 0.16
CA ASP A 73 10.11 -20.34 0.91
C ASP A 73 9.10 -21.22 1.62
N GLY A 74 7.81 -20.91 1.53
CA GLY A 74 6.75 -21.68 2.16
C GLY A 74 6.59 -21.45 3.65
N ASN A 75 7.44 -20.63 4.25
CA ASN A 75 7.32 -20.31 5.66
C ASN A 75 6.35 -19.17 5.87
N ALA A 76 5.97 -18.93 7.13
CA ALA A 76 5.07 -17.84 7.46
C ALA A 76 5.68 -16.49 7.08
N ALA A 77 4.84 -15.60 6.58
CA ALA A 77 5.26 -14.22 6.35
C ALA A 77 5.44 -13.51 7.69
N THR A 78 6.50 -12.72 7.79
CA THR A 78 6.75 -11.91 8.98
C THR A 78 6.88 -10.46 8.56
N PRO A 79 6.25 -9.51 9.28
CA PRO A 79 6.46 -8.10 9.00
C PRO A 79 7.85 -7.70 9.48
N GLY A 80 8.51 -6.84 8.73
CA GLY A 80 9.79 -6.32 9.16
C GLY A 80 9.59 -5.21 10.18
N ASN A 81 10.22 -5.33 11.32
CA ASN A 81 10.17 -4.26 12.32
C ASN A 81 10.92 -3.05 11.79
N GLY A 82 10.23 -1.91 11.73
CA GLY A 82 10.81 -0.69 11.15
C GLY A 82 10.39 -0.43 9.71
N ASN A 83 9.76 -1.40 9.05
CA ASN A 83 9.30 -1.20 7.68
C ASN A 83 7.95 -0.49 7.66
N THR A 84 7.77 0.41 6.70
CA THR A 84 6.48 1.08 6.48
C THR A 84 6.29 1.27 4.99
N VAL A 85 5.10 0.96 4.51
CA VAL A 85 4.71 1.32 3.14
C VAL A 85 3.69 2.45 3.25
N ALA A 86 4.01 3.58 2.62
CA ALA A 86 3.18 4.78 2.71
C ALA A 86 2.46 5.02 1.39
N PHE A 87 1.16 5.26 1.49
CA PHE A 87 0.30 5.54 0.34
C PHE A 87 -0.10 7.01 0.37
N ASN A 88 0.02 7.69 -0.77
CA ASN A 88 -0.41 9.08 -0.88
C ASN A 88 -1.93 9.17 -0.88
N VAL A 89 -2.46 10.12 -0.11
CA VAL A 89 -3.87 10.47 -0.18
C VAL A 89 -4.00 11.94 -0.56
N PRO A 90 -5.06 12.33 -1.29
CA PRO A 90 -5.18 13.70 -1.76
C PRO A 90 -5.56 14.68 -0.67
N ASP A 91 -6.23 14.22 0.39
CA ASP A 91 -6.73 15.08 1.45
C ASP A 91 -7.00 14.25 2.72
N GLU A 92 -7.33 14.97 3.80
CA GLU A 92 -7.60 14.33 5.09
C GLU A 92 -8.85 13.45 5.05
N GLU A 93 -9.87 13.88 4.32
CA GLU A 93 -11.12 13.13 4.24
C GLU A 93 -10.87 11.74 3.65
N THR A 94 -10.11 11.68 2.55
CA THR A 94 -9.75 10.41 1.92
C THR A 94 -8.89 9.57 2.86
N GLY A 95 -7.95 10.20 3.55
CA GLY A 95 -7.11 9.50 4.53
C GLY A 95 -7.92 8.88 5.66
N ASN A 96 -8.89 9.64 6.18
CA ASN A 96 -9.75 9.13 7.24
C ASN A 96 -10.59 7.96 6.74
N LYS A 97 -11.09 8.03 5.51
CA LYS A 97 -11.86 6.93 4.91
C LYS A 97 -10.96 5.71 4.69
N TRP A 98 -9.75 5.91 4.20
CA TRP A 98 -8.76 4.86 4.02
C TRP A 98 -8.54 4.10 5.35
N HIS A 99 -8.36 4.84 6.43
CA HIS A 99 -8.15 4.26 7.75
C HIS A 99 -9.38 3.48 8.22
N GLN A 100 -10.57 4.09 8.07
CA GLN A 100 -11.82 3.45 8.50
C GLN A 100 -12.08 2.17 7.73
N VAL A 101 -11.90 2.19 6.41
CA VAL A 101 -12.08 1.02 5.56
C VAL A 101 -11.10 -0.08 5.96
N GLY A 102 -9.86 0.29 6.28
CA GLY A 102 -8.87 -0.68 6.75
C GLY A 102 -9.31 -1.37 8.04
N LEU A 103 -9.84 -0.59 8.99
CA LEU A 103 -10.34 -1.18 10.24
C LEU A 103 -11.51 -2.13 9.99
N GLU A 104 -12.38 -1.80 9.04
CA GLU A 104 -13.52 -2.63 8.72
C GLU A 104 -13.17 -3.95 8.05
N HIS A 105 -11.97 -4.05 7.49
CA HIS A 105 -11.57 -5.21 6.70
C HIS A 105 -10.36 -5.94 7.27
N GLY A 106 -10.15 -5.85 8.57
CA GLY A 106 -9.16 -6.67 9.26
C GLY A 106 -7.85 -5.98 9.63
N GLY A 107 -7.75 -4.67 9.37
CA GLY A 107 -6.60 -3.90 9.81
C GLY A 107 -6.71 -3.49 11.27
N VAL A 108 -5.58 -3.09 11.83
CA VAL A 108 -5.48 -2.65 13.22
C VAL A 108 -4.85 -1.26 13.24
N SER A 109 -5.48 -0.33 13.96
CA SER A 109 -4.92 1.01 14.11
C SER A 109 -3.70 0.96 15.03
N ILE A 110 -2.66 1.64 14.62
CA ILE A 110 -1.43 1.74 15.42
C ILE A 110 -0.97 3.19 15.45
N GLU A 111 -0.11 3.49 16.43
CA GLU A 111 0.43 4.82 16.67
C GLU A 111 -0.70 5.81 16.96
N ASP A 112 -0.45 7.10 16.78
CA ASP A 112 -1.43 8.11 17.07
C ASP A 112 -2.60 8.04 16.08
N PRO A 113 -3.80 8.47 16.50
CA PRO A 113 -4.96 8.49 15.59
C PRO A 113 -4.69 9.31 14.32
N PRO A 114 -5.46 9.06 13.25
CA PRO A 114 -5.33 9.86 12.04
C PRO A 114 -5.42 11.34 12.31
N GLY A 115 -4.56 12.12 11.69
CA GLY A 115 -4.60 13.57 11.86
C GLY A 115 -3.33 14.25 11.39
N ILE A 116 -3.28 15.54 11.65
CA ILE A 116 -2.17 16.39 11.25
C ILE A 116 -1.00 16.22 12.20
N ARG A 117 0.20 16.13 11.64
CA ARG A 117 1.46 16.16 12.37
C ARG A 117 2.27 17.33 11.82
N GLU A 118 2.91 18.05 12.74
CA GLU A 118 3.81 19.14 12.34
C GLU A 118 5.18 18.85 12.90
N PHE A 119 6.20 18.96 12.07
CA PHE A 119 7.56 18.77 12.45
C PHE A 119 8.38 19.85 11.76
N GLU A 120 8.90 20.82 12.54
CA GLU A 120 9.61 21.97 12.01
C GLU A 120 8.74 22.69 10.99
N ASP A 121 9.16 22.75 9.73
CA ASP A 121 8.42 23.44 8.68
C ASP A 121 7.53 22.50 7.87
N ILE A 122 7.48 21.22 8.24
CA ILE A 122 6.71 20.24 7.50
C ILE A 122 5.40 19.98 8.20
N ARG A 123 4.31 20.08 7.44
CA ARG A 123 2.98 19.78 7.93
C ARG A 123 2.42 18.64 7.10
N MET A 124 1.93 17.60 7.75
CA MET A 124 1.45 16.43 7.04
C MET A 124 0.28 15.79 7.76
N TYR A 125 -0.56 15.14 7.00
CA TYR A 125 -1.58 14.25 7.52
C TYR A 125 -1.01 12.82 7.51
N LEU A 126 -1.22 12.09 8.59
CA LEU A 126 -0.79 10.69 8.70
C LEU A 126 -1.88 9.85 9.33
N ALA A 127 -2.00 8.62 8.85
CA ALA A 127 -2.85 7.60 9.46
C ALA A 127 -2.14 6.26 9.31
N TYR A 128 -2.06 5.49 10.38
CA TYR A 128 -1.29 4.25 10.42
C TYR A 128 -2.17 3.05 10.68
N LEU A 129 -1.88 1.96 9.97
CA LEU A 129 -2.53 0.67 10.16
C LEU A 129 -1.50 -0.44 10.11
N LYS A 130 -1.84 -1.58 10.71
CA LYS A 130 -1.24 -2.86 10.34
C LYS A 130 -2.26 -3.62 9.50
N ASP A 131 -1.77 -4.25 8.44
CA ASP A 131 -2.63 -5.08 7.60
C ASP A 131 -2.89 -6.43 8.29
N PRO A 132 -3.72 -7.31 7.72
CA PRO A 132 -4.06 -8.58 8.39
C PRO A 132 -2.86 -9.49 8.68
N SER A 133 -1.74 -9.28 8.03
CA SER A 133 -0.52 -10.06 8.28
C SER A 133 0.49 -9.30 9.13
N GLY A 134 0.13 -8.12 9.62
CA GLY A 134 0.95 -7.33 10.52
C GLY A 134 1.86 -6.33 9.84
N ASN A 135 1.80 -6.19 8.53
CA ASN A 135 2.63 -5.21 7.83
C ASN A 135 2.16 -3.78 8.16
N LYS A 136 3.11 -2.91 8.49
CA LYS A 136 2.78 -1.51 8.81
C LYS A 136 2.64 -0.72 7.53
N ILE A 137 1.51 -0.04 7.42
CA ILE A 137 1.22 0.82 6.27
C ILE A 137 0.70 2.16 6.78
N CYS A 138 0.80 3.18 5.94
CA CYS A 138 0.24 4.48 6.32
C CYS A 138 -0.33 5.21 5.11
N ALA A 139 -1.24 6.13 5.40
CA ALA A 139 -1.71 7.12 4.45
C ALA A 139 -1.04 8.43 4.78
N ILE A 140 -0.57 9.15 3.77
CA ILE A 140 0.17 10.39 3.98
C ILE A 140 -0.24 11.46 2.97
N LYS A 141 -0.37 12.68 3.47
CA LYS A 141 -0.48 13.88 2.64
C LYS A 141 0.46 14.91 3.20
N VAL A 142 1.42 15.34 2.40
CA VAL A 142 2.33 16.42 2.80
C VAL A 142 1.77 17.72 2.26
N PHE A 143 1.61 18.70 3.14
CA PHE A 143 1.13 20.03 2.75
C PHE A 143 2.34 20.90 2.44
N ARG A 144 2.28 21.57 1.29
CA ARG A 144 3.39 22.42 0.84
C ARG A 144 2.95 23.85 0.66
#